data_d41f98f20c5f7d590c09b8c81d5c5ce5
#
_entry.id   d41f98f20c5f7d590c09b8c81d5c5ce5
#
_cell.length_a   1.000
_cell.length_b   1.000
_cell.length_c   1.000
_cell.angle_alpha   90.00
_cell.angle_beta   90.00
_cell.angle_gamma   90.00
#
_symmetry.space_group_name_H-M   'P 1'
#
loop_
_entity.id
_entity.type
_entity.pdbx_description
1 polymer ?
#
loop_
_entity_poly.entity_id
_entity_poly.type
_entity_poly.pdbx_seq_one_letter_code
_entity_poly.pdbx_strand_id
1 'polypeptide(L)'
;ILSRELSLDEVQEIRQECPDIELEVFVHGALCIAYSGRCLLSGYFNHRDPNQGSCTNSCRWKYDVKEAQETIEGDIKAVEIKAPIDQVVLLEEEGRPGEQMPAYEDEHGTYIMNSKDLRAIEHVHTLTKMGIDSLKIEGRTKSHYYAARTAQVYRQAIDDAVAGREFNPEAFGVLENLANRGYTDGFYRRHQPEELQTYFDNYSRSHKQQVVGEILDYKDGKALIEAKNKFSVGDSIEVVLPDGCFNTEVESMVTEYNEVLDVAKGSGYRVWIPMPEIKPELGFIARNFDEKITIKNKNIKKDPDQKIRRPSW
;
A
#
# COMPACT_ATOMS: atom_id res chain seq x y z
N ILE A 1 -16.66 10.79 -11.81
CA ILE A 1 -15.70 9.77 -11.35
C ILE A 1 -16.35 8.43 -11.53
N LEU A 2 -15.69 7.52 -12.26
CA LEU A 2 -16.18 6.17 -12.48
C LEU A 2 -15.88 5.27 -11.28
N SER A 3 -16.71 4.25 -11.09
CA SER A 3 -16.49 3.25 -10.04
C SER A 3 -15.31 2.33 -10.38
N ARG A 4 -14.72 1.68 -9.36
CA ARG A 4 -13.55 0.81 -9.54
C ARG A 4 -13.88 -0.57 -10.12
N GLU A 5 -15.13 -0.92 -10.17
CA GLU A 5 -15.64 -2.21 -10.61
C GLU A 5 -15.80 -2.31 -12.14
N LEU A 6 -15.55 -1.22 -12.87
CA LEU A 6 -15.65 -1.18 -14.33
C LEU A 6 -14.40 -1.77 -15.00
N SER A 7 -14.63 -2.55 -16.06
CA SER A 7 -13.59 -3.01 -16.98
C SER A 7 -13.19 -1.88 -17.97
N LEU A 8 -12.05 -2.06 -18.64
CA LEU A 8 -11.63 -1.13 -19.70
C LEU A 8 -12.67 -0.99 -20.81
N ASP A 9 -13.34 -2.09 -21.17
CA ASP A 9 -14.36 -2.09 -22.22
C ASP A 9 -15.56 -1.23 -21.81
N GLU A 10 -16.05 -1.39 -20.57
CA GLU A 10 -17.14 -0.57 -20.04
C GLU A 10 -16.75 0.91 -19.88
N VAL A 11 -15.51 1.21 -19.50
CA VAL A 11 -14.99 2.58 -19.47
C VAL A 11 -15.00 3.19 -20.88
N GLN A 12 -14.62 2.40 -21.89
CA GLN A 12 -14.65 2.83 -23.30
C GLN A 12 -16.07 3.06 -23.80
N GLU A 13 -17.02 2.19 -23.50
CA GLU A 13 -18.43 2.37 -23.82
C GLU A 13 -18.99 3.66 -23.21
N ILE A 14 -18.72 3.93 -21.93
CA ILE A 14 -19.15 5.16 -21.27
C ILE A 14 -18.54 6.39 -21.95
N ARG A 15 -17.25 6.35 -22.34
CA ARG A 15 -16.61 7.46 -23.06
C ARG A 15 -17.28 7.72 -24.41
N GLN A 16 -17.67 6.67 -25.12
CA GLN A 16 -18.33 6.78 -26.42
C GLN A 16 -19.76 7.35 -26.31
N GLU A 17 -20.52 6.88 -25.29
CA GLU A 17 -21.90 7.34 -25.06
C GLU A 17 -21.96 8.75 -24.44
N CYS A 18 -20.91 9.16 -23.73
CA CYS A 18 -20.84 10.44 -23.04
C CYS A 18 -19.61 11.25 -23.45
N PRO A 19 -19.47 11.68 -24.72
CA PRO A 19 -18.25 12.31 -25.22
C PRO A 19 -17.95 13.68 -24.61
N ASP A 20 -18.96 14.40 -24.13
CA ASP A 20 -18.86 15.76 -23.61
C ASP A 20 -18.61 15.85 -22.10
N ILE A 21 -18.63 14.70 -21.40
CA ILE A 21 -18.43 14.66 -19.94
C ILE A 21 -16.97 14.33 -19.64
N GLU A 22 -16.32 15.10 -18.77
CA GLU A 22 -15.02 14.75 -18.23
C GLU A 22 -15.10 13.48 -17.37
N LEU A 23 -14.26 12.50 -17.69
CA LEU A 23 -14.21 11.22 -17.00
C LEU A 23 -12.94 11.09 -16.17
N GLU A 24 -13.11 10.71 -14.90
CA GLU A 24 -12.03 10.37 -13.98
C GLU A 24 -12.12 8.91 -13.59
N VAL A 25 -10.99 8.18 -13.65
CA VAL A 25 -10.88 6.77 -13.27
C VAL A 25 -9.82 6.56 -12.20
N PHE A 26 -10.05 5.62 -11.28
CA PHE A 26 -9.05 5.24 -10.28
C PHE A 26 -7.96 4.37 -10.91
N VAL A 27 -6.71 4.73 -10.71
CA VAL A 27 -5.57 3.98 -11.26
C VAL A 27 -4.60 3.44 -10.21
N HIS A 28 -4.64 3.99 -8.97
CA HIS A 28 -3.72 3.55 -7.92
C HIS A 28 -4.29 3.75 -6.53
N GLY A 29 -3.91 2.86 -5.61
CA GLY A 29 -4.21 2.98 -4.19
C GLY A 29 -5.08 1.85 -3.66
N ALA A 30 -5.64 2.05 -2.47
CA ALA A 30 -6.39 1.02 -1.78
C ALA A 30 -7.68 0.63 -2.52
N LEU A 31 -7.87 -0.66 -2.77
CA LEU A 31 -9.19 -1.18 -3.14
C LEU A 31 -10.06 -1.37 -1.91
N CYS A 32 -11.36 -1.07 -2.06
CA CYS A 32 -12.37 -1.34 -1.06
C CYS A 32 -12.89 -2.77 -1.25
N ILE A 33 -13.19 -3.43 -0.14
CA ILE A 33 -13.84 -4.74 -0.16
C ILE A 33 -15.33 -4.64 -0.54
N ALA A 34 -15.98 -3.54 -0.13
CA ALA A 34 -17.36 -3.31 -0.46
C ALA A 34 -17.48 -2.70 -1.86
N TYR A 35 -18.55 -3.06 -2.56
CA TYR A 35 -18.93 -2.44 -3.82
C TYR A 35 -19.05 -0.91 -3.66
N SER A 36 -18.62 -0.17 -4.67
CA SER A 36 -18.63 1.30 -4.64
C SER A 36 -20.03 1.85 -4.33
N GLY A 37 -20.11 2.74 -3.34
CA GLY A 37 -21.37 3.32 -2.87
C GLY A 37 -22.22 2.41 -1.96
N ARG A 38 -21.76 1.22 -1.59
CA ARG A 38 -22.52 0.26 -0.77
C ARG A 38 -21.94 -0.04 0.61
N CYS A 39 -20.82 0.57 0.96
CA CYS A 39 -20.22 0.35 2.27
C CYS A 39 -21.01 1.06 3.37
N LEU A 40 -21.43 0.31 4.39
CA LEU A 40 -22.10 0.82 5.58
C LEU A 40 -21.24 0.73 6.84
N LEU A 41 -20.12 -0.02 6.78
CA LEU A 41 -19.35 -0.40 7.97
C LEU A 41 -18.83 0.81 8.76
N SER A 42 -18.24 1.79 8.07
CA SER A 42 -17.73 3.00 8.71
C SER A 42 -18.84 3.88 9.28
N GLY A 43 -19.99 3.93 8.61
CA GLY A 43 -21.17 4.62 9.12
C GLY A 43 -21.71 3.96 10.38
N TYR A 44 -21.79 2.63 10.38
CA TYR A 44 -22.29 1.85 11.51
C TYR A 44 -21.41 1.99 12.75
N PHE A 45 -20.07 1.82 12.61
CA PHE A 45 -19.17 1.88 13.76
C PHE A 45 -18.81 3.29 14.23
N ASN A 46 -18.72 4.26 13.31
CA ASN A 46 -18.09 5.54 13.60
C ASN A 46 -18.94 6.75 13.19
N HIS A 47 -20.17 6.54 12.73
CA HIS A 47 -21.07 7.57 12.23
C HIS A 47 -20.44 8.44 11.10
N ARG A 48 -19.53 7.85 10.30
CA ARG A 48 -18.87 8.49 9.18
C ARG A 48 -19.18 7.74 7.89
N ASP A 49 -19.88 8.42 6.97
CA ASP A 49 -20.31 7.81 5.71
C ASP A 49 -19.12 7.61 4.76
N PRO A 50 -18.75 6.34 4.47
CA PRO A 50 -17.66 6.04 3.56
C PRO A 50 -17.98 6.43 2.12
N ASN A 51 -19.26 6.48 1.75
CA ASN A 51 -19.72 6.81 0.40
C ASN A 51 -19.60 8.31 0.12
N GLN A 52 -19.47 9.13 1.17
CA GLN A 52 -19.20 10.56 1.10
C GLN A 52 -17.72 10.92 1.36
N GLY A 53 -16.81 9.98 1.17
CA GLY A 53 -15.38 10.19 1.34
C GLY A 53 -14.87 10.20 2.79
N SER A 54 -15.74 9.89 3.77
CA SER A 54 -15.38 9.93 5.21
C SER A 54 -15.05 8.56 5.81
N CYS A 55 -14.58 7.62 5.00
CA CYS A 55 -14.23 6.26 5.42
C CYS A 55 -13.16 6.25 6.53
N THR A 56 -13.41 5.48 7.60
CA THR A 56 -12.47 5.24 8.72
C THR A 56 -11.61 4.01 8.53
N ASN A 57 -11.77 3.28 7.43
CA ASN A 57 -11.12 1.99 7.18
C ASN A 57 -11.45 0.91 8.23
N SER A 58 -12.63 0.96 8.82
CA SER A 58 -13.06 0.02 9.88
C SER A 58 -12.97 -1.46 9.44
N CYS A 59 -13.16 -1.76 8.13
CA CYS A 59 -12.98 -3.11 7.58
C CYS A 59 -11.55 -3.67 7.72
N ARG A 60 -10.58 -2.84 8.15
CA ARG A 60 -9.16 -3.17 8.28
C ARG A 60 -8.65 -3.09 9.71
N TRP A 61 -9.55 -2.82 10.66
CA TRP A 61 -9.19 -2.81 12.06
C TRP A 61 -9.13 -4.24 12.59
N LYS A 62 -8.39 -4.41 13.67
CA LYS A 62 -8.40 -5.63 14.43
C LYS A 62 -9.72 -5.79 15.17
N TYR A 63 -10.32 -6.95 15.05
CA TYR A 63 -11.51 -7.33 15.80
C TYR A 63 -11.25 -8.67 16.51
N ASP A 64 -11.61 -8.74 17.77
CA ASP A 64 -11.63 -10.00 18.51
C ASP A 64 -13.01 -10.63 18.34
N VAL A 65 -13.05 -11.83 17.76
CA VAL A 65 -14.30 -12.62 17.65
C VAL A 65 -14.52 -13.32 18.98
N LYS A 66 -15.74 -13.18 19.52
CA LYS A 66 -16.16 -13.86 20.74
C LYS A 66 -17.39 -14.68 20.45
N GLU A 67 -17.44 -15.91 20.97
CA GLU A 67 -18.70 -16.64 20.97
C GLU A 67 -19.75 -15.89 21.77
N ALA A 68 -20.97 -15.90 21.29
CA ALA A 68 -22.10 -15.27 21.94
C ALA A 68 -23.25 -16.27 22.11
N GLN A 69 -23.96 -16.17 23.20
CA GLN A 69 -25.20 -16.89 23.41
C GLN A 69 -26.35 -15.91 23.66
N GLU A 70 -27.48 -16.17 23.02
CA GLU A 70 -28.70 -15.43 23.24
C GLU A 70 -29.36 -15.95 24.52
N THR A 71 -29.72 -15.02 25.40
CA THR A 71 -30.48 -15.36 26.61
C THR A 71 -31.97 -15.55 26.29
N ILE A 72 -32.72 -16.09 27.24
CA ILE A 72 -34.18 -16.28 27.09
C ILE A 72 -34.91 -14.92 26.90
N GLU A 73 -34.33 -13.84 27.41
CA GLU A 73 -34.84 -12.47 27.27
C GLU A 73 -34.43 -11.80 25.94
N GLY A 74 -33.64 -12.49 25.08
CA GLY A 74 -33.16 -11.95 23.80
C GLY A 74 -31.88 -11.11 23.90
N ASP A 75 -31.22 -11.08 25.06
CA ASP A 75 -29.92 -10.42 25.21
C ASP A 75 -28.79 -11.29 24.67
N ILE A 76 -27.80 -10.68 24.01
CA ILE A 76 -26.60 -11.38 23.54
C ILE A 76 -25.48 -11.20 24.57
N LYS A 77 -25.00 -12.30 25.15
CA LYS A 77 -23.86 -12.31 26.09
C LYS A 77 -22.67 -13.04 25.51
N ALA A 78 -21.49 -12.42 25.59
CA ALA A 78 -20.24 -13.07 25.17
C ALA A 78 -19.90 -14.23 26.09
N VAL A 79 -19.47 -15.37 25.51
CA VAL A 79 -18.95 -16.54 26.21
C VAL A 79 -17.42 -16.50 26.06
N GLU A 80 -16.70 -16.79 27.15
CA GLU A 80 -15.23 -16.83 27.11
C GLU A 80 -14.77 -18.07 26.33
N ILE A 81 -14.10 -17.83 25.18
CA ILE A 81 -13.43 -18.88 24.42
C ILE A 81 -12.02 -19.06 24.98
N LYS A 82 -11.62 -20.29 25.23
CA LYS A 82 -10.34 -20.61 25.87
C LYS A 82 -9.12 -20.64 24.96
N ALA A 83 -9.26 -20.51 23.65
CA ALA A 83 -8.11 -20.41 22.71
C ALA A 83 -8.53 -19.80 21.39
N PRO A 84 -7.68 -18.97 20.74
CA PRO A 84 -7.87 -18.59 19.35
C PRO A 84 -7.79 -19.85 18.49
N ILE A 85 -8.66 -19.92 17.49
CA ILE A 85 -8.63 -21.00 16.49
C ILE A 85 -7.50 -20.66 15.52
N ASP A 86 -6.33 -21.21 15.75
CA ASP A 86 -5.18 -21.11 14.83
C ASP A 86 -5.44 -22.05 13.61
N GLN A 87 -6.61 -21.86 12.97
CA GLN A 87 -7.08 -22.70 11.88
C GLN A 87 -7.56 -21.83 10.72
N VAL A 88 -7.12 -22.20 9.53
CA VAL A 88 -7.71 -21.70 8.29
C VAL A 88 -9.09 -22.37 8.13
N VAL A 89 -10.13 -21.58 8.02
CA VAL A 89 -11.46 -22.05 7.68
C VAL A 89 -11.79 -21.64 6.23
N LEU A 90 -12.58 -22.47 5.56
CA LEU A 90 -13.05 -22.17 4.21
C LEU A 90 -14.50 -21.70 4.31
N LEU A 91 -14.77 -20.54 3.72
CA LEU A 91 -16.12 -20.04 3.55
C LEU A 91 -16.61 -20.46 2.16
N GLU A 92 -17.81 -21.00 2.09
CA GLU A 92 -18.47 -21.35 0.84
C GLU A 92 -19.82 -20.64 0.79
N GLU A 93 -20.08 -19.94 -0.30
CA GLU A 93 -21.36 -19.27 -0.52
C GLU A 93 -22.40 -20.29 -1.00
N GLU A 94 -23.61 -20.26 -0.42
CA GLU A 94 -24.70 -21.19 -0.77
C GLU A 94 -25.06 -21.15 -2.26
N GLY A 95 -24.93 -19.98 -2.89
CA GLY A 95 -25.19 -19.79 -4.34
C GLY A 95 -24.05 -20.24 -5.25
N ARG A 96 -22.88 -20.62 -4.69
CA ARG A 96 -21.67 -21.02 -5.44
C ARG A 96 -21.00 -22.24 -4.82
N PRO A 97 -21.66 -23.40 -4.86
CA PRO A 97 -21.10 -24.61 -4.29
C PRO A 97 -19.80 -25.01 -5.00
N GLY A 98 -18.76 -25.27 -4.20
CA GLY A 98 -17.42 -25.64 -4.69
C GLY A 98 -16.44 -24.46 -4.83
N GLU A 99 -16.89 -23.20 -4.73
CA GLU A 99 -16.02 -22.04 -4.65
C GLU A 99 -15.72 -21.72 -3.19
N GLN A 100 -14.53 -22.10 -2.73
CA GLN A 100 -14.12 -21.97 -1.34
C GLN A 100 -13.18 -20.79 -1.16
N MET A 101 -13.50 -19.89 -0.22
CA MET A 101 -12.69 -18.71 0.14
C MET A 101 -12.05 -18.95 1.51
N PRO A 102 -10.72 -18.85 1.65
CA PRO A 102 -10.07 -19.00 2.94
C PRO A 102 -10.34 -17.80 3.86
N ALA A 103 -10.68 -18.09 5.10
CA ALA A 103 -10.72 -17.12 6.18
C ALA A 103 -9.70 -17.54 7.24
N TYR A 104 -8.91 -16.58 7.68
CA TYR A 104 -7.83 -16.79 8.63
C TYR A 104 -8.15 -16.12 9.95
N GLU A 105 -7.85 -16.81 11.05
CA GLU A 105 -7.86 -16.25 12.39
C GLU A 105 -6.50 -16.49 13.03
N ASP A 106 -5.92 -15.47 13.62
CA ASP A 106 -4.68 -15.54 14.40
C ASP A 106 -4.83 -14.80 15.74
N GLU A 107 -3.77 -14.74 16.52
CA GLU A 107 -3.73 -13.99 17.78
C GLU A 107 -3.99 -12.48 17.61
N HIS A 108 -4.03 -12.00 16.37
CA HIS A 108 -4.25 -10.60 16.01
C HIS A 108 -5.66 -10.31 15.46
N GLY A 109 -6.46 -11.32 15.16
CA GLY A 109 -7.87 -11.19 14.73
C GLY A 109 -8.27 -12.11 13.58
N THR A 110 -9.52 -11.98 13.14
CA THR A 110 -10.09 -12.72 12.00
C THR A 110 -9.97 -11.90 10.72
N TYR A 111 -9.41 -12.50 9.67
CA TYR A 111 -9.19 -11.88 8.37
C TYR A 111 -10.03 -12.60 7.32
N ILE A 112 -11.16 -12.01 6.95
CA ILE A 112 -12.08 -12.63 6.01
C ILE A 112 -11.80 -12.14 4.59
N MET A 113 -11.42 -10.88 4.43
CA MET A 113 -11.24 -10.28 3.11
C MET A 113 -10.25 -9.10 3.18
N ASN A 114 -9.07 -9.28 2.64
CA ASN A 114 -8.05 -8.24 2.59
C ASN A 114 -7.68 -7.93 1.14
N SER A 115 -8.32 -6.92 0.57
CA SER A 115 -8.10 -6.53 -0.81
C SER A 115 -6.67 -6.07 -1.05
N LYS A 116 -6.06 -6.53 -2.15
CA LYS A 116 -4.83 -5.96 -2.69
C LYS A 116 -5.02 -4.49 -3.05
N ASP A 117 -3.92 -3.76 -3.19
CA ASP A 117 -3.95 -2.38 -3.66
C ASP A 117 -4.06 -2.34 -5.20
N LEU A 118 -4.81 -1.36 -5.72
CA LEU A 118 -4.90 -1.12 -7.17
C LEU A 118 -3.58 -0.58 -7.69
N ARG A 119 -3.10 -1.11 -8.81
CA ARG A 119 -2.01 -0.58 -9.62
C ARG A 119 -2.32 -0.81 -11.10
N ALA A 120 -2.80 0.21 -11.77
CA ALA A 120 -3.19 0.17 -13.18
C ALA A 120 -2.23 0.95 -14.09
N ILE A 121 -0.94 1.03 -13.71
CA ILE A 121 0.07 1.82 -14.45
C ILE A 121 0.23 1.34 -15.90
N GLU A 122 0.11 0.06 -16.15
CA GLU A 122 0.19 -0.55 -17.50
C GLU A 122 -0.97 -0.16 -18.41
N HIS A 123 -2.09 0.29 -17.83
CA HIS A 123 -3.28 0.71 -18.57
C HIS A 123 -3.30 2.19 -18.91
N VAL A 124 -2.33 2.99 -18.45
CA VAL A 124 -2.27 4.44 -18.68
C VAL A 124 -2.30 4.77 -20.16
N HIS A 125 -1.56 4.03 -21.00
CA HIS A 125 -1.57 4.23 -22.45
C HIS A 125 -2.95 3.99 -23.07
N THR A 126 -3.62 2.95 -22.63
CA THR A 126 -4.98 2.62 -23.10
C THR A 126 -5.98 3.70 -22.66
N LEU A 127 -5.95 4.10 -21.40
CA LEU A 127 -6.82 5.14 -20.85
C LEU A 127 -6.58 6.51 -21.54
N THR A 128 -5.32 6.84 -21.83
CA THR A 128 -4.96 8.05 -22.58
C THR A 128 -5.54 8.02 -24.01
N LYS A 129 -5.42 6.86 -24.71
CA LYS A 129 -6.00 6.69 -26.05
C LYS A 129 -7.51 6.73 -26.07
N MET A 130 -8.17 6.29 -25.01
CA MET A 130 -9.63 6.39 -24.83
C MET A 130 -10.09 7.84 -24.62
N GLY A 131 -9.19 8.77 -24.30
CA GLY A 131 -9.54 10.16 -23.98
C GLY A 131 -10.11 10.29 -22.56
N ILE A 132 -9.58 9.56 -21.60
CA ILE A 132 -9.89 9.76 -20.19
C ILE A 132 -9.19 11.02 -19.70
N ASP A 133 -9.94 11.90 -19.04
CA ASP A 133 -9.50 13.24 -18.69
C ASP A 133 -8.66 13.28 -17.41
N SER A 134 -8.92 12.37 -16.45
CA SER A 134 -8.27 12.37 -15.15
C SER A 134 -8.00 10.96 -14.63
N LEU A 135 -6.78 10.76 -14.10
CA LEU A 135 -6.33 9.52 -13.45
C LEU A 135 -6.22 9.74 -11.95
N LYS A 136 -7.04 9.04 -11.18
CA LYS A 136 -7.15 9.24 -9.74
C LYS A 136 -6.26 8.29 -8.95
N ILE A 137 -5.38 8.88 -8.13
CA ILE A 137 -4.55 8.18 -7.14
C ILE A 137 -5.19 8.34 -5.76
N GLU A 138 -5.45 7.23 -5.06
CA GLU A 138 -5.91 7.24 -3.68
C GLU A 138 -4.72 6.98 -2.75
N GLY A 139 -4.48 7.89 -1.81
CA GLY A 139 -3.36 7.80 -0.86
C GLY A 139 -3.63 8.53 0.45
N ARG A 140 -4.89 8.76 0.83
CA ARG A 140 -5.31 9.57 1.99
C ARG A 140 -4.66 9.16 3.31
N THR A 141 -4.38 7.87 3.51
CA THR A 141 -3.76 7.33 4.72
C THR A 141 -2.29 6.95 4.51
N LYS A 142 -1.71 7.32 3.37
CA LYS A 142 -0.34 7.03 3.02
C LYS A 142 0.57 8.23 3.34
N SER A 143 1.89 8.02 3.31
CA SER A 143 2.88 9.07 3.54
C SER A 143 2.98 10.06 2.38
N HIS A 144 3.56 11.24 2.63
CA HIS A 144 3.87 12.22 1.58
C HIS A 144 4.75 11.63 0.48
N TYR A 145 5.74 10.83 0.86
CA TYR A 145 6.60 10.12 -0.08
C TYR A 145 5.81 9.18 -1.00
N TYR A 146 4.85 8.43 -0.46
CA TYR A 146 3.98 7.57 -1.27
C TYR A 146 3.23 8.39 -2.33
N ALA A 147 2.63 9.50 -1.92
CA ALA A 147 1.89 10.37 -2.83
C ALA A 147 2.81 10.95 -3.91
N ALA A 148 3.96 11.50 -3.52
CA ALA A 148 4.92 12.11 -4.42
C ALA A 148 5.49 11.09 -5.44
N ARG A 149 5.94 9.92 -4.94
CA ARG A 149 6.53 8.88 -5.79
C ARG A 149 5.51 8.27 -6.75
N THR A 150 4.30 7.99 -6.27
CA THR A 150 3.22 7.50 -7.13
C THR A 150 2.88 8.52 -8.22
N ALA A 151 2.68 9.79 -7.85
CA ALA A 151 2.37 10.85 -8.80
C ALA A 151 3.48 11.01 -9.85
N GLN A 152 4.76 10.96 -9.46
CA GLN A 152 5.90 11.02 -10.37
C GLN A 152 5.88 9.91 -11.41
N VAL A 153 5.66 8.65 -10.98
CA VAL A 153 5.65 7.49 -11.87
C VAL A 153 4.46 7.56 -12.84
N TYR A 154 3.27 7.92 -12.35
CA TYR A 154 2.09 8.07 -13.21
C TYR A 154 2.22 9.27 -14.15
N ARG A 155 2.82 10.39 -13.73
CA ARG A 155 3.10 11.52 -14.59
C ARG A 155 4.02 11.12 -15.76
N GLN A 156 5.08 10.39 -15.47
CA GLN A 156 5.98 9.88 -16.50
C GLN A 156 5.24 8.95 -17.48
N ALA A 157 4.41 8.04 -16.99
CA ALA A 157 3.63 7.14 -17.84
C ALA A 157 2.63 7.88 -18.75
N ILE A 158 2.01 8.97 -18.23
CA ILE A 158 1.13 9.84 -19.03
C ILE A 158 1.94 10.56 -20.12
N ASP A 159 3.09 11.13 -19.77
CA ASP A 159 3.95 11.86 -20.73
C ASP A 159 4.48 10.93 -21.81
N ASP A 160 4.80 9.67 -21.47
CA ASP A 160 5.20 8.64 -22.42
C ASP A 160 4.03 8.28 -23.35
N ALA A 161 2.83 8.08 -22.80
CA ALA A 161 1.64 7.76 -23.59
C ALA A 161 1.27 8.89 -24.57
N VAL A 162 1.28 10.15 -24.11
CA VAL A 162 0.99 11.34 -24.94
C VAL A 162 2.04 11.52 -26.03
N ALA A 163 3.30 11.25 -25.72
CA ALA A 163 4.40 11.32 -26.70
C ALA A 163 4.48 10.10 -27.65
N GLY A 164 3.60 9.11 -27.48
CA GLY A 164 3.59 7.87 -28.25
C GLY A 164 4.78 6.94 -27.97
N ARG A 165 5.47 7.11 -26.84
CA ARG A 165 6.51 6.18 -26.37
C ARG A 165 5.87 4.92 -25.82
N GLU A 166 6.60 3.82 -25.81
CA GLU A 166 6.13 2.56 -25.20
C GLU A 166 6.11 2.65 -23.67
N PHE A 167 5.28 1.81 -23.05
CA PHE A 167 5.22 1.68 -21.59
C PHE A 167 6.57 1.19 -21.05
N ASN A 168 7.12 1.90 -20.06
CA ASN A 168 8.32 1.47 -19.37
C ASN A 168 7.99 0.51 -18.21
N PRO A 169 8.32 -0.80 -18.31
CA PRO A 169 8.03 -1.77 -17.26
C PRO A 169 8.80 -1.55 -15.95
N GLU A 170 9.86 -0.73 -15.92
CA GLU A 170 10.57 -0.37 -14.68
C GLU A 170 9.65 0.35 -13.68
N ALA A 171 8.59 1.00 -14.17
CA ALA A 171 7.56 1.62 -13.35
C ALA A 171 6.93 0.66 -12.32
N PHE A 172 6.81 -0.63 -12.66
CA PHE A 172 6.32 -1.65 -11.72
C PHE A 172 7.24 -1.77 -10.50
N GLY A 173 8.55 -1.90 -10.73
CA GLY A 173 9.53 -2.03 -9.66
C GLY A 173 9.56 -0.83 -8.73
N VAL A 174 9.43 0.38 -9.28
CA VAL A 174 9.37 1.61 -8.48
C VAL A 174 8.15 1.60 -7.56
N LEU A 175 6.96 1.25 -8.08
CA LEU A 175 5.73 1.19 -7.29
C LEU A 175 5.74 0.06 -6.27
N GLU A 176 6.38 -1.09 -6.57
CA GLU A 176 6.54 -2.19 -5.62
C GLU A 176 7.40 -1.84 -4.41
N ASN A 177 8.29 -0.86 -4.54
CA ASN A 177 9.08 -0.35 -3.42
C ASN A 177 8.26 0.52 -2.45
N LEU A 178 7.04 0.91 -2.80
CA LEU A 178 6.13 1.61 -1.91
C LEU A 178 5.42 0.63 -0.96
N ALA A 179 4.97 1.14 0.18
CA ALA A 179 4.23 0.34 1.15
C ALA A 179 2.86 -0.08 0.58
N ASN A 180 2.73 -1.36 0.21
CA ASN A 180 1.55 -1.95 -0.41
C ASN A 180 1.20 -3.32 0.22
N ARG A 181 0.05 -3.88 -0.16
CA ARG A 181 -0.48 -5.19 0.28
C ARG A 181 -0.53 -6.20 -0.87
N GLY A 182 0.41 -6.12 -1.78
CA GLY A 182 0.33 -6.74 -3.08
C GLY A 182 -0.53 -5.89 -4.02
N TYR A 183 -0.25 -6.00 -5.32
CA TYR A 183 -0.94 -5.23 -6.34
C TYR A 183 -1.81 -6.09 -7.24
N THR A 184 -2.86 -5.47 -7.75
CA THR A 184 -3.72 -5.98 -8.81
C THR A 184 -4.14 -4.81 -9.70
N ASP A 185 -4.46 -5.06 -10.95
CA ASP A 185 -5.09 -4.07 -11.84
C ASP A 185 -6.62 -3.98 -11.65
N GLY A 186 -7.12 -4.61 -10.59
CA GLY A 186 -8.53 -4.55 -10.19
C GLY A 186 -9.43 -5.22 -11.21
N PHE A 187 -10.49 -4.52 -11.60
CA PHE A 187 -11.50 -5.03 -12.53
C PHE A 187 -11.22 -4.68 -14.00
N TYR A 188 -10.13 -4.00 -14.30
CA TYR A 188 -9.84 -3.54 -15.66
C TYR A 188 -9.78 -4.66 -16.69
N ARG A 189 -9.31 -5.86 -16.32
CA ARG A 189 -9.33 -7.07 -17.17
C ARG A 189 -10.36 -8.11 -16.76
N ARG A 190 -11.24 -7.81 -15.81
CA ARG A 190 -12.23 -8.76 -15.28
C ARG A 190 -11.62 -10.06 -14.75
N HIS A 191 -10.65 -9.92 -13.84
CA HIS A 191 -10.03 -11.06 -13.17
C HIS A 191 -10.96 -11.83 -12.24
N GLN A 192 -10.56 -13.05 -11.91
CA GLN A 192 -11.19 -13.85 -10.87
C GLN A 192 -11.09 -13.14 -9.51
N PRO A 193 -12.12 -13.19 -8.65
CA PRO A 193 -12.12 -12.54 -7.33
C PRO A 193 -10.93 -12.90 -6.45
N GLU A 194 -10.38 -14.11 -6.58
CA GLU A 194 -9.21 -14.60 -5.83
C GLU A 194 -7.95 -13.76 -6.09
N GLU A 195 -7.77 -13.23 -7.29
CA GLU A 195 -6.62 -12.39 -7.63
C GLU A 195 -6.66 -11.03 -6.95
N LEU A 196 -7.84 -10.58 -6.51
CA LEU A 196 -8.04 -9.28 -5.86
C LEU A 196 -7.75 -9.31 -4.36
N GLN A 197 -7.57 -10.48 -3.77
CA GLN A 197 -7.40 -10.67 -2.34
C GLN A 197 -5.96 -11.03 -1.98
N THR A 198 -5.52 -10.61 -0.79
CA THR A 198 -4.29 -11.09 -0.17
C THR A 198 -4.63 -11.79 1.13
N TYR A 199 -4.16 -13.02 1.26
CA TYR A 199 -4.45 -13.87 2.42
C TYR A 199 -3.27 -13.95 3.39
N PHE A 200 -2.10 -13.43 3.01
CA PHE A 200 -0.86 -13.61 3.74
C PHE A 200 -0.30 -12.34 4.39
N ASP A 201 -0.65 -11.16 3.87
CA ASP A 201 -0.10 -9.89 4.34
C ASP A 201 -1.20 -8.91 4.77
N ASN A 202 -1.31 -8.71 6.09
CA ASN A 202 -2.32 -7.82 6.69
C ASN A 202 -1.87 -6.38 6.81
N TYR A 203 -0.61 -6.08 6.49
CA TYR A 203 -0.06 -4.73 6.56
C TYR A 203 0.81 -4.40 5.35
N SER A 204 0.83 -3.11 5.02
CA SER A 204 1.64 -2.61 3.91
C SER A 204 3.11 -2.52 4.32
N ARG A 205 4.01 -3.19 3.58
CA ARG A 205 5.46 -3.07 3.77
C ARG A 205 6.15 -2.80 2.44
N SER A 206 7.26 -2.06 2.51
CA SER A 206 8.28 -2.09 1.46
C SER A 206 9.39 -3.02 1.91
N HIS A 207 9.78 -3.97 1.06
CA HIS A 207 10.82 -4.95 1.36
C HIS A 207 12.19 -4.56 0.81
N LYS A 208 12.25 -3.62 -0.13
CA LYS A 208 13.49 -3.27 -0.84
C LYS A 208 14.01 -1.87 -0.51
N GLN A 209 13.15 -1.00 -0.02
CA GLN A 209 13.49 0.40 0.20
C GLN A 209 12.77 0.99 1.41
N GLN A 210 13.41 1.92 2.09
CA GLN A 210 12.82 2.67 3.21
C GLN A 210 13.12 4.15 3.08
N VAL A 211 12.08 4.98 3.12
CA VAL A 211 12.27 6.45 3.24
C VAL A 211 12.97 6.75 4.54
N VAL A 212 14.07 7.46 4.46
CA VAL A 212 14.89 7.80 5.65
C VAL A 212 14.94 9.29 5.94
N GLY A 213 14.58 10.16 4.99
CA GLY A 213 14.53 11.60 5.26
C GLY A 213 13.87 12.43 4.18
N GLU A 214 13.60 13.67 4.51
CA GLU A 214 13.16 14.75 3.64
C GLU A 214 14.29 15.74 3.43
N ILE A 215 14.43 16.27 2.23
CA ILE A 215 15.43 17.31 1.90
C ILE A 215 14.79 18.65 2.23
N LEU A 216 15.43 19.39 3.14
CA LEU A 216 14.94 20.70 3.60
C LEU A 216 15.63 21.86 2.90
N ASP A 217 16.94 21.72 2.58
CA ASP A 217 17.75 22.78 2.00
C ASP A 217 18.96 22.20 1.25
N TYR A 218 19.60 23.02 0.43
CA TYR A 218 20.84 22.68 -0.27
C TYR A 218 21.80 23.87 -0.27
N LYS A 219 23.01 23.63 0.25
CA LYS A 219 24.03 24.67 0.34
C LYS A 219 25.44 24.09 0.31
N ASP A 220 26.35 24.75 -0.43
CA ASP A 220 27.79 24.45 -0.44
C ASP A 220 28.09 22.97 -0.76
N GLY A 221 27.37 22.37 -1.72
CA GLY A 221 27.54 20.97 -2.11
C GLY A 221 26.97 19.95 -1.12
N LYS A 222 26.07 20.36 -0.23
CA LYS A 222 25.45 19.50 0.77
C LYS A 222 23.93 19.74 0.83
N ALA A 223 23.19 18.67 1.04
CA ALA A 223 21.76 18.73 1.34
C ALA A 223 21.51 18.62 2.85
N LEU A 224 20.63 19.45 3.38
CA LEU A 224 20.11 19.33 4.74
C LEU A 224 18.97 18.34 4.74
N ILE A 225 19.13 17.26 5.48
CA ILE A 225 18.16 16.18 5.59
C ILE A 225 17.50 16.19 6.97
N GLU A 226 16.18 16.25 7.01
CA GLU A 226 15.42 15.90 8.22
C GLU A 226 15.17 14.39 8.24
N ALA A 227 15.85 13.70 9.14
CA ALA A 227 15.74 12.26 9.27
C ALA A 227 14.33 11.83 9.73
N LYS A 228 13.71 10.92 9.03
CA LYS A 228 12.42 10.28 9.40
C LYS A 228 12.63 8.86 9.94
N ASN A 229 13.62 8.15 9.41
CA ASN A 229 14.04 6.83 9.83
C ASN A 229 15.57 6.78 9.95
N LYS A 230 16.07 5.72 10.57
CA LYS A 230 17.49 5.52 10.78
C LYS A 230 18.23 5.31 9.45
N PHE A 231 19.35 6.03 9.27
CA PHE A 231 20.33 5.77 8.21
C PHE A 231 21.76 6.11 8.70
N SER A 232 22.76 5.64 7.99
CA SER A 232 24.16 5.67 8.41
C SER A 232 25.07 6.08 7.26
N VAL A 233 26.26 6.54 7.59
CA VAL A 233 27.37 6.64 6.64
C VAL A 233 27.62 5.27 6.01
N GLY A 234 27.82 5.22 4.69
CA GLY A 234 27.95 4.01 3.90
C GLY A 234 26.63 3.42 3.39
N ASP A 235 25.47 3.97 3.81
CA ASP A 235 24.18 3.51 3.24
C ASP A 235 24.04 3.99 1.79
N SER A 236 23.59 3.08 0.90
CA SER A 236 23.14 3.42 -0.45
C SER A 236 21.75 4.03 -0.38
N ILE A 237 21.60 5.23 -0.94
CA ILE A 237 20.35 5.97 -0.95
C ILE A 237 19.92 6.35 -2.37
N GLU A 238 18.62 6.31 -2.64
CA GLU A 238 18.00 6.96 -3.78
C GLU A 238 17.55 8.36 -3.34
N VAL A 239 17.97 9.36 -4.10
CA VAL A 239 17.49 10.74 -4.00
C VAL A 239 16.34 10.89 -4.97
N VAL A 240 15.17 11.26 -4.44
CA VAL A 240 13.92 11.42 -5.21
C VAL A 240 13.55 12.88 -5.24
N LEU A 241 13.55 13.47 -6.45
CA LEU A 241 13.22 14.86 -6.71
C LEU A 241 12.05 14.94 -7.70
N PRO A 242 11.32 16.04 -7.79
CA PRO A 242 10.20 16.19 -8.73
C PRO A 242 10.59 15.92 -10.18
N ASP A 243 11.80 16.29 -10.58
CA ASP A 243 12.32 16.23 -11.94
C ASP A 243 13.22 15.01 -12.22
N GLY A 244 13.42 14.11 -11.26
CA GLY A 244 14.17 12.87 -11.47
C GLY A 244 14.68 12.24 -10.19
N CYS A 245 15.36 11.11 -10.36
CA CYS A 245 15.94 10.34 -9.26
C CYS A 245 17.35 9.90 -9.60
N PHE A 246 18.20 9.79 -8.58
CA PHE A 246 19.52 9.20 -8.72
C PHE A 246 19.95 8.49 -7.45
N ASN A 247 20.87 7.54 -7.59
CA ASN A 247 21.46 6.84 -6.46
C ASN A 247 22.79 7.47 -6.06
N THR A 248 23.05 7.53 -4.75
CA THR A 248 24.32 7.93 -4.19
C THR A 248 24.57 7.19 -2.87
N GLU A 249 25.76 7.34 -2.30
CA GLU A 249 26.13 6.81 -0.99
C GLU A 249 26.23 7.95 0.01
N VAL A 250 25.88 7.70 1.25
CA VAL A 250 26.07 8.66 2.36
C VAL A 250 27.55 8.65 2.76
N GLU A 251 28.35 9.53 2.17
CA GLU A 251 29.80 9.57 2.41
C GLU A 251 30.16 10.10 3.82
N SER A 252 29.41 11.08 4.30
CA SER A 252 29.59 11.67 5.63
C SER A 252 28.32 12.38 6.08
N MET A 253 28.20 12.61 7.39
CA MET A 253 27.11 13.40 7.97
C MET A 253 27.64 14.38 9.00
N VAL A 254 27.11 15.60 9.01
CA VAL A 254 27.34 16.59 10.05
C VAL A 254 26.02 17.20 10.49
N THR A 255 25.85 17.43 11.79
CA THR A 255 24.68 18.13 12.32
C THR A 255 24.66 19.61 11.91
N GLU A 256 23.55 20.31 12.16
CA GLU A 256 23.48 21.79 12.03
C GLU A 256 24.48 22.53 12.94
N TYR A 257 25.03 21.85 13.96
CA TYR A 257 26.03 22.37 14.88
C TYR A 257 27.48 21.98 14.52
N ASN A 258 27.70 21.45 13.31
CA ASN A 258 28.98 20.94 12.80
C ASN A 258 29.56 19.73 13.57
N GLU A 259 28.74 18.97 14.26
CA GLU A 259 29.16 17.73 14.90
C GLU A 259 29.11 16.59 13.87
N VAL A 260 30.20 15.82 13.77
CA VAL A 260 30.26 14.65 12.87
C VAL A 260 29.43 13.51 13.46
N LEU A 261 28.62 12.88 12.63
CA LEU A 261 27.80 11.70 12.98
C LEU A 261 28.04 10.56 11.99
N ASP A 262 28.07 9.34 12.51
CA ASP A 262 28.05 8.13 11.68
C ASP A 262 26.61 7.61 11.45
N VAL A 263 25.67 7.99 12.32
CA VAL A 263 24.31 7.47 12.32
C VAL A 263 23.29 8.55 12.68
N ALA A 264 22.36 8.84 11.78
CA ALA A 264 21.13 9.57 12.08
C ALA A 264 20.06 8.56 12.56
N LYS A 265 19.66 8.65 13.84
CA LYS A 265 18.82 7.62 14.48
C LYS A 265 17.34 7.67 14.07
N GLY A 266 16.90 8.74 13.42
CA GLY A 266 15.51 8.95 12.97
C GLY A 266 14.98 10.33 13.30
N SER A 267 13.69 10.46 13.56
CA SER A 267 13.03 11.75 13.78
C SER A 267 13.72 12.61 14.83
N GLY A 268 13.86 13.90 14.51
CA GLY A 268 14.56 14.88 15.34
C GLY A 268 16.03 15.13 14.98
N TYR A 269 16.61 14.31 14.10
CA TYR A 269 17.94 14.55 13.57
C TYR A 269 17.85 15.38 12.29
N ARG A 270 18.66 16.44 12.21
CA ARG A 270 18.92 17.21 10.99
C ARG A 270 20.40 17.16 10.70
N VAL A 271 20.72 16.68 9.51
CA VAL A 271 22.10 16.44 9.10
C VAL A 271 22.37 16.96 7.69
N TRP A 272 23.53 17.54 7.50
CA TRP A 272 24.07 17.87 6.19
C TRP A 272 24.82 16.67 5.63
N ILE A 273 24.49 16.25 4.41
CA ILE A 273 25.19 15.19 3.67
C ILE A 273 25.71 15.75 2.34
N PRO A 274 26.93 15.38 1.90
CA PRO A 274 27.42 15.72 0.57
C PRO A 274 26.47 15.20 -0.50
N MET A 275 26.19 16.04 -1.50
CA MET A 275 25.28 15.70 -2.58
C MET A 275 25.57 16.53 -3.82
N PRO A 276 25.39 15.98 -5.05
CA PRO A 276 25.40 16.78 -6.27
C PRO A 276 24.42 17.94 -6.20
N GLU A 277 24.60 18.94 -7.06
CA GLU A 277 23.69 20.08 -7.11
C GLU A 277 22.26 19.63 -7.39
N ILE A 278 21.35 20.03 -6.50
CA ILE A 278 19.92 19.72 -6.56
C ILE A 278 19.07 20.94 -6.26
N LYS A 279 17.81 20.89 -6.69
CA LYS A 279 16.75 21.76 -6.17
C LYS A 279 16.12 21.08 -4.96
N PRO A 280 16.26 21.64 -3.75
CA PRO A 280 15.88 20.91 -2.54
C PRO A 280 14.37 20.77 -2.33
N GLU A 281 13.56 21.54 -3.08
CA GLU A 281 12.11 21.59 -2.89
C GLU A 281 11.45 20.23 -3.16
N LEU A 282 10.72 19.74 -2.17
CA LEU A 282 9.96 18.48 -2.24
C LEU A 282 10.81 17.22 -2.48
N GLY A 283 12.09 17.25 -2.05
CA GLY A 283 12.99 16.12 -2.19
C GLY A 283 12.89 15.13 -1.03
N PHE A 284 13.14 13.86 -1.33
CA PHE A 284 13.21 12.77 -0.35
C PHE A 284 14.48 11.97 -0.56
N ILE A 285 14.92 11.30 0.51
CA ILE A 285 15.92 10.23 0.42
C ILE A 285 15.35 8.91 0.93
N ALA A 286 15.61 7.87 0.18
CA ALA A 286 15.18 6.50 0.52
C ALA A 286 16.40 5.59 0.53
N ARG A 287 16.58 4.80 1.62
CA ARG A 287 17.65 3.83 1.73
C ARG A 287 17.26 2.56 1.00
N ASN A 288 18.15 2.07 0.14
CA ASN A 288 18.03 0.78 -0.50
C ASN A 288 18.50 -0.32 0.46
N PHE A 289 17.76 -1.42 0.54
CA PHE A 289 18.21 -2.61 1.25
C PHE A 289 18.93 -3.54 0.27
N ASP A 290 20.12 -4.00 0.63
CA ASP A 290 20.79 -5.06 -0.11
C ASP A 290 19.92 -6.33 -0.08
N GLU A 291 19.82 -7.03 -1.21
CA GLU A 291 19.06 -8.29 -1.34
C GLU A 291 19.53 -9.40 -0.37
N LYS A 292 20.64 -9.21 0.34
CA LYS A 292 21.23 -10.15 1.31
C LYS A 292 20.78 -9.95 2.75
N ILE A 293 19.97 -8.94 3.07
CA ILE A 293 19.40 -8.82 4.41
C ILE A 293 18.16 -9.72 4.48
N THR A 294 18.39 -11.01 4.52
CA THR A 294 17.43 -11.97 5.07
C THR A 294 17.06 -11.46 6.46
N ILE A 295 15.84 -11.02 6.64
CA ILE A 295 15.28 -10.66 7.94
C ILE A 295 15.59 -11.85 8.85
N LYS A 296 16.54 -11.68 9.78
CA LYS A 296 16.67 -12.61 10.90
C LYS A 296 15.36 -12.50 11.65
N ASN A 297 14.43 -13.39 11.33
CA ASN A 297 13.27 -13.64 12.16
C ASN A 297 13.80 -13.78 13.58
N LYS A 298 13.42 -12.87 14.46
CA LYS A 298 13.63 -13.04 15.88
C LYS A 298 13.05 -14.40 16.20
N ASN A 299 13.95 -15.33 16.58
CA ASN A 299 13.65 -16.70 16.92
C ASN A 299 12.36 -16.82 17.73
N ILE A 300 11.28 -17.15 17.08
CA ILE A 300 10.24 -17.95 17.71
C ILE A 300 10.90 -19.33 17.80
N LYS A 301 11.42 -19.65 18.99
CA LYS A 301 11.87 -21.00 19.30
C LYS A 301 10.64 -21.91 19.11
N LYS A 302 10.57 -22.58 17.96
CA LYS A 302 9.70 -23.74 17.84
C LYS A 302 10.29 -24.79 18.80
N ASP A 303 9.51 -25.11 19.82
CA ASP A 303 9.79 -26.24 20.70
C ASP A 303 9.76 -27.51 19.84
N PRO A 304 10.88 -28.24 19.69
CA PRO A 304 10.95 -29.43 18.83
C PRO A 304 10.11 -30.60 19.34
N ASP A 305 9.55 -30.51 20.54
CA ASP A 305 8.82 -31.61 21.19
C ASP A 305 7.28 -31.48 21.16
N GLN A 306 6.73 -30.51 20.46
CA GLN A 306 5.28 -30.39 20.30
C GLN A 306 4.77 -31.45 19.31
N LYS A 307 4.53 -32.68 19.83
CA LYS A 307 3.86 -33.78 19.10
C LYS A 307 2.46 -33.36 18.70
N ILE A 308 2.25 -33.21 17.40
CA ILE A 308 0.91 -33.08 16.80
C ILE A 308 0.11 -34.34 17.15
N ARG A 309 -0.80 -34.28 18.13
CA ARG A 309 -1.80 -35.30 18.34
C ARG A 309 -2.88 -35.16 17.27
N ARG A 310 -2.92 -36.10 16.34
CA ARG A 310 -4.05 -36.24 15.42
C ARG A 310 -5.27 -36.71 16.24
N PRO A 311 -6.45 -36.12 16.07
CA PRO A 311 -7.66 -36.69 16.63
C PRO A 311 -7.96 -38.01 15.90
N SER A 312 -8.23 -39.06 16.67
CA SER A 312 -8.79 -40.30 16.17
C SER A 312 -10.30 -40.08 15.92
N TRP A 313 -10.69 -40.23 14.70
CA TRP A 313 -12.09 -40.50 14.31
C TRP A 313 -12.18 -41.90 13.78
#